data_d3bdd93859abe80ef7ee9683ab9a500e
#
_entry.id   d3bdd93859abe80ef7ee9683ab9a500e
#
_cell.length_a   1.000
_cell.length_b   1.000
_cell.length_c   1.000
_cell.angle_alpha   90.00
_cell.angle_beta   90.00
_cell.angle_gamma   90.00
#
_symmetry.space_group_name_H-M   'P 1'
#
loop_
_entity.id
_entity.type
_entity.pdbx_description
1 polymer ?
#
loop_
_entity_poly.entity_id
_entity_poly.type
_entity_poly.pdbx_seq_one_letter_code
_entity_poly.pdbx_strand_id
1 'polypeptide(L)'
;MDADEQYARNVEAAQAFVDRTPAVVKDLLKHTNYVWAAQNLKQAADAHIELGLLHWRRGIDPRKDFEGAFRACSALDDLVKQYLLPKDNLDLSLVYAALFLMGRPAGIDYVDVAACTEFRWPAYQYRLINALHDVAPTERLTKLVEGYLAKNNELPDKIFEAYFQLLGLHPSKLDMEERVRRARSTWVERRREALAPEGRPLDGHGVMNDLYVDIYLAAVLKKIGWVGHTVHAWTWG
;
A
#
# COMPACT_ATOMS: atom_id res chain seq x y z
N MET A 1 16.71 12.54 -19.02
CA MET A 1 17.02 12.03 -17.66
C MET A 1 16.96 10.52 -17.74
N ASP A 2 18.03 9.85 -17.40
CA ASP A 2 18.03 8.39 -17.43
C ASP A 2 17.34 7.79 -16.19
N ALA A 3 17.16 6.45 -16.18
CA ALA A 3 16.44 5.78 -15.11
C ALA A 3 17.18 5.84 -13.76
N ASP A 4 18.52 5.94 -13.79
CA ASP A 4 19.34 6.02 -12.58
C ASP A 4 19.31 7.42 -11.97
N GLU A 5 19.32 8.46 -12.79
CA GLU A 5 19.12 9.84 -12.34
C GLU A 5 17.73 10.04 -11.71
N GLN A 6 16.69 9.47 -12.35
CA GLN A 6 15.31 9.55 -11.79
C GLN A 6 15.22 8.81 -10.46
N TYR A 7 15.81 7.62 -10.35
CA TYR A 7 15.85 6.88 -9.10
C TYR A 7 16.56 7.68 -8.00
N ALA A 8 17.74 8.21 -8.28
CA ALA A 8 18.50 8.99 -7.29
C ALA A 8 17.71 10.19 -6.79
N ARG A 9 17.04 10.94 -7.68
CA ARG A 9 16.19 12.08 -7.30
C ARG A 9 15.00 11.67 -6.44
N ASN A 10 14.34 10.56 -6.76
CA ASN A 10 13.21 10.09 -5.99
C ASN A 10 13.64 9.67 -4.58
N VAL A 11 14.78 8.97 -4.46
CA VAL A 11 15.36 8.61 -3.16
C VAL A 11 15.72 9.86 -2.37
N GLU A 12 16.41 10.82 -2.98
CA GLU A 12 16.79 12.08 -2.31
C GLU A 12 15.57 12.86 -1.82
N ALA A 13 14.53 12.99 -2.65
CA ALA A 13 13.31 13.70 -2.30
C ALA A 13 12.56 13.03 -1.14
N ALA A 14 12.39 11.70 -1.19
CA ALA A 14 11.73 10.96 -0.13
C ALA A 14 12.54 10.99 1.17
N GLN A 15 13.87 10.84 1.09
CA GLN A 15 14.76 10.92 2.26
C GLN A 15 14.75 12.31 2.91
N ALA A 16 14.83 13.38 2.10
CA ALA A 16 14.76 14.74 2.60
C ALA A 16 13.43 15.03 3.31
N PHE A 17 12.33 14.44 2.84
CA PHE A 17 11.04 14.56 3.51
C PHE A 17 11.04 13.84 4.86
N VAL A 18 11.52 12.61 4.90
CA VAL A 18 11.64 11.80 6.13
C VAL A 18 12.48 12.52 7.17
N ASP A 19 13.65 13.04 6.77
CA ASP A 19 14.61 13.69 7.69
C ASP A 19 14.05 14.97 8.32
N ARG A 20 13.29 15.76 7.59
CA ARG A 20 12.71 17.03 8.11
C ARG A 20 11.45 16.83 8.95
N THR A 21 10.69 15.75 8.74
CA THR A 21 9.38 15.55 9.37
C THR A 21 9.39 15.64 10.89
N PRO A 22 10.36 15.07 11.65
CA PRO A 22 10.36 15.17 13.11
C PRO A 22 10.40 16.62 13.62
N ALA A 23 11.19 17.48 12.97
CA ALA A 23 11.28 18.89 13.33
C ALA A 23 9.98 19.66 13.02
N VAL A 24 9.40 19.40 11.84
CA VAL A 24 8.13 20.01 11.41
C VAL A 24 6.99 19.60 12.34
N VAL A 25 6.85 18.30 12.64
CA VAL A 25 5.80 17.80 13.55
C VAL A 25 5.95 18.41 14.95
N LYS A 26 7.17 18.45 15.49
CA LYS A 26 7.44 19.09 16.79
C LYS A 26 7.02 20.55 16.81
N ASP A 27 7.27 21.29 15.75
CA ASP A 27 6.88 22.70 15.64
C ASP A 27 5.37 22.87 15.54
N LEU A 28 4.71 22.09 14.71
CA LEU A 28 3.24 22.08 14.57
C LEU A 28 2.53 21.77 15.88
N LEU A 29 3.04 20.82 16.66
CA LEU A 29 2.48 20.47 17.98
C LEU A 29 2.63 21.62 18.99
N LYS A 30 3.72 22.38 18.97
CA LYS A 30 3.86 23.58 19.82
C LYS A 30 2.82 24.64 19.53
N HIS A 31 2.37 24.74 18.27
CA HIS A 31 1.38 25.70 17.83
C HIS A 31 -0.04 25.11 17.77
N THR A 32 -0.27 23.96 18.44
CA THR A 32 -1.58 23.29 18.50
C THR A 32 -2.18 22.92 17.15
N ASN A 33 -1.33 22.78 16.13
CA ASN A 33 -1.78 22.47 14.77
C ASN A 33 -1.76 20.95 14.52
N TYR A 34 -2.62 20.23 15.25
CA TYR A 34 -2.62 18.76 15.30
C TYR A 34 -3.01 18.11 13.97
N VAL A 35 -3.92 18.70 13.20
CA VAL A 35 -4.33 18.18 11.88
C VAL A 35 -3.15 18.16 10.91
N TRP A 36 -2.39 19.24 10.83
CA TRP A 36 -1.21 19.32 9.98
C TRP A 36 -0.08 18.40 10.48
N ALA A 37 0.06 18.23 11.79
CA ALA A 37 1.00 17.27 12.35
C ALA A 37 0.64 15.84 11.94
N ALA A 38 -0.64 15.47 12.00
CA ALA A 38 -1.14 14.17 11.55
C ALA A 38 -0.88 13.95 10.04
N GLN A 39 -1.15 14.96 9.21
CA GLN A 39 -0.88 14.88 7.77
C GLN A 39 0.62 14.72 7.46
N ASN A 40 1.51 15.40 8.19
CA ASN A 40 2.94 15.23 8.01
C ASN A 40 3.43 13.83 8.43
N LEU A 41 2.87 13.26 9.50
CA LEU A 41 3.18 11.88 9.90
C LEU A 41 2.69 10.86 8.85
N LYS A 42 1.49 11.06 8.29
CA LYS A 42 1.00 10.22 7.19
C LYS A 42 1.93 10.30 5.98
N GLN A 43 2.28 11.51 5.55
CA GLN A 43 3.18 11.71 4.42
C GLN A 43 4.58 11.12 4.68
N ALA A 44 5.05 11.14 5.93
CA ALA A 44 6.30 10.49 6.30
C ALA A 44 6.19 8.96 6.19
N ALA A 45 5.06 8.38 6.58
CA ALA A 45 4.82 6.95 6.37
C ALA A 45 4.83 6.59 4.87
N ASP A 46 4.16 7.39 4.04
CA ASP A 46 4.16 7.22 2.58
C ASP A 46 5.58 7.33 2.00
N ALA A 47 6.37 8.34 2.43
CA ALA A 47 7.74 8.52 1.97
C ALA A 47 8.66 7.37 2.38
N HIS A 48 8.48 6.81 3.56
CA HIS A 48 9.17 5.59 3.98
C HIS A 48 8.78 4.37 3.14
N ILE A 49 7.51 4.22 2.80
CA ILE A 49 7.08 3.15 1.87
C ILE A 49 7.73 3.35 0.50
N GLU A 50 7.74 4.59 0.00
CA GLU A 50 8.38 4.91 -1.27
C GLU A 50 9.87 4.51 -1.27
N LEU A 51 10.62 4.92 -0.26
CA LEU A 51 12.01 4.53 -0.10
C LEU A 51 12.17 3.00 -0.10
N GLY A 52 11.36 2.31 0.69
CA GLY A 52 11.41 0.86 0.75
C GLY A 52 11.15 0.19 -0.60
N LEU A 53 10.16 0.67 -1.37
CA LEU A 53 9.86 0.13 -2.70
C LEU A 53 10.95 0.46 -3.73
N LEU A 54 11.54 1.66 -3.67
CA LEU A 54 12.67 2.06 -4.51
C LEU A 54 13.91 1.20 -4.21
N HIS A 55 14.25 1.00 -2.94
CA HIS A 55 15.34 0.15 -2.49
C HIS A 55 15.12 -1.30 -2.92
N TRP A 56 13.94 -1.83 -2.67
CA TRP A 56 13.59 -3.20 -3.05
C TRP A 56 13.75 -3.46 -4.55
N ARG A 57 13.30 -2.52 -5.38
CA ARG A 57 13.48 -2.60 -6.83
C ARG A 57 14.94 -2.73 -7.24
N ARG A 58 15.88 -2.20 -6.45
CA ARG A 58 17.33 -2.26 -6.66
C ARG A 58 18.01 -3.44 -5.94
N GLY A 59 17.22 -4.32 -5.31
CA GLY A 59 17.75 -5.45 -4.54
C GLY A 59 18.35 -5.04 -3.19
N ILE A 60 18.06 -3.82 -2.72
CA ILE A 60 18.43 -3.33 -1.39
C ILE A 60 17.33 -3.74 -0.41
N ASP A 61 17.71 -4.18 0.78
CA ASP A 61 16.77 -4.58 1.84
C ASP A 61 15.91 -3.39 2.31
N PRO A 62 14.58 -3.39 2.07
CA PRO A 62 13.71 -2.29 2.41
C PRO A 62 13.17 -2.32 3.86
N ARG A 63 13.57 -3.30 4.70
CA ARG A 63 13.02 -3.47 6.05
C ARG A 63 13.17 -2.23 6.90
N LYS A 64 14.31 -1.55 6.83
CA LYS A 64 14.58 -0.31 7.58
C LYS A 64 13.56 0.78 7.24
N ASP A 65 13.23 0.91 5.97
CA ASP A 65 12.28 1.92 5.48
C ASP A 65 10.86 1.57 5.92
N PHE A 66 10.45 0.33 5.75
CA PHE A 66 9.13 -0.11 6.21
C PHE A 66 8.97 -0.03 7.73
N GLU A 67 10.04 -0.23 8.50
CA GLU A 67 10.03 0.07 9.94
C GLU A 67 9.89 1.56 10.24
N GLY A 68 10.46 2.41 9.39
CA GLY A 68 10.24 3.85 9.43
C GLY A 68 8.78 4.21 9.23
N ALA A 69 8.14 3.61 8.21
CA ALA A 69 6.71 3.78 7.96
C ALA A 69 5.86 3.34 9.16
N PHE A 70 6.18 2.21 9.77
CA PHE A 70 5.49 1.75 10.98
C PHE A 70 5.61 2.73 12.13
N ARG A 71 6.82 3.26 12.40
CA ARG A 71 7.01 4.26 13.47
C ARG A 71 6.21 5.54 13.20
N ALA A 72 6.19 6.02 11.97
CA ALA A 72 5.39 7.18 11.59
C ALA A 72 3.89 6.93 11.78
N CYS A 73 3.40 5.75 11.41
CA CYS A 73 2.00 5.36 11.65
C CYS A 73 1.67 5.22 13.12
N SER A 74 2.56 4.66 13.94
CA SER A 74 2.34 4.57 15.39
C SER A 74 2.23 5.96 16.02
N ALA A 75 3.13 6.87 15.65
CA ALA A 75 3.08 8.26 16.13
C ALA A 75 1.80 8.98 15.66
N LEU A 76 1.35 8.69 14.44
CA LEU A 76 0.08 9.20 13.91
C LEU A 76 -1.11 8.67 14.70
N ASP A 77 -1.13 7.37 15.03
CA ASP A 77 -2.17 6.76 15.86
C ASP A 77 -2.28 7.42 17.23
N ASP A 78 -1.15 7.55 17.91
CA ASP A 78 -1.09 8.20 19.20
C ASP A 78 -1.64 9.64 19.14
N LEU A 79 -1.26 10.40 18.11
CA LEU A 79 -1.74 11.76 17.91
C LEU A 79 -3.26 11.81 17.66
N VAL A 80 -3.76 10.94 16.79
CA VAL A 80 -5.19 10.85 16.45
C VAL A 80 -6.01 10.49 17.68
N LYS A 81 -5.58 9.52 18.47
CA LYS A 81 -6.24 9.12 19.73
C LYS A 81 -6.22 10.23 20.78
N GLN A 82 -5.06 10.86 20.95
CA GLN A 82 -4.88 11.90 21.95
C GLN A 82 -5.74 13.14 21.69
N TYR A 83 -5.90 13.54 20.44
CA TYR A 83 -6.58 14.77 20.06
C TYR A 83 -7.92 14.54 19.34
N LEU A 84 -8.41 13.29 19.31
CA LEU A 84 -9.68 12.91 18.68
C LEU A 84 -9.82 13.42 17.24
N LEU A 85 -8.74 13.31 16.46
CA LEU A 85 -8.73 13.80 15.09
C LEU A 85 -9.58 12.90 14.17
N PRO A 86 -10.17 13.47 13.09
CA PRO A 86 -10.89 12.66 12.11
C PRO A 86 -9.91 11.73 11.35
N LYS A 87 -10.33 10.48 11.16
CA LYS A 87 -9.55 9.44 10.48
C LYS A 87 -9.79 9.39 8.97
N ASP A 88 -10.68 10.21 8.46
CA ASP A 88 -11.33 10.06 7.15
C ASP A 88 -10.41 10.14 5.93
N ASN A 89 -9.16 10.57 6.09
CA ASN A 89 -8.23 10.78 4.98
C ASN A 89 -6.90 10.02 5.12
N LEU A 90 -6.86 8.99 5.95
CA LEU A 90 -5.64 8.25 6.23
C LEU A 90 -5.65 6.91 5.50
N ASP A 91 -5.25 6.89 4.22
CA ASP A 91 -4.98 5.62 3.52
C ASP A 91 -3.62 5.07 3.96
N LEU A 92 -3.65 4.00 4.75
CA LEU A 92 -2.48 3.30 5.27
C LEU A 92 -2.35 1.87 4.70
N SER A 93 -3.08 1.55 3.64
CA SER A 93 -3.13 0.20 3.08
C SER A 93 -1.76 -0.33 2.63
N LEU A 94 -0.91 0.52 2.06
CA LEU A 94 0.46 0.15 1.69
C LEU A 94 1.32 -0.18 2.91
N VAL A 95 1.17 0.59 3.99
CA VAL A 95 1.88 0.35 5.25
C VAL A 95 1.47 -0.99 5.84
N TYR A 96 0.18 -1.31 5.87
CA TYR A 96 -0.31 -2.60 6.37
C TYR A 96 0.14 -3.78 5.51
N ALA A 97 0.22 -3.62 4.19
CA ALA A 97 0.79 -4.65 3.32
C ALA A 97 2.28 -4.88 3.64
N ALA A 98 3.05 -3.80 3.85
CA ALA A 98 4.46 -3.89 4.25
C ALA A 98 4.63 -4.56 5.62
N LEU A 99 3.79 -4.21 6.61
CA LEU A 99 3.80 -4.85 7.93
C LEU A 99 3.54 -6.35 7.84
N PHE A 100 2.58 -6.75 7.00
CA PHE A 100 2.33 -8.17 6.75
C PHE A 100 3.56 -8.86 6.15
N LEU A 101 4.23 -8.23 5.19
CA LEU A 101 5.47 -8.76 4.62
C LEU A 101 6.58 -8.90 5.65
N MET A 102 6.67 -8.00 6.61
CA MET A 102 7.62 -8.07 7.72
C MET A 102 7.23 -9.07 8.82
N GLY A 103 6.07 -9.74 8.73
CA GLY A 103 5.56 -10.63 9.76
C GLY A 103 5.12 -9.92 11.05
N ARG A 104 4.83 -8.62 10.95
CA ARG A 104 4.33 -7.83 12.09
C ARG A 104 2.81 -7.80 12.11
N PRO A 105 2.17 -7.99 13.27
CA PRO A 105 0.74 -7.76 13.40
C PRO A 105 0.45 -6.27 13.18
N ALA A 106 -0.51 -5.97 12.33
CA ALA A 106 -1.08 -4.64 12.29
C ALA A 106 -2.12 -4.53 13.41
N GLY A 107 -2.00 -3.52 14.26
CA GLY A 107 -3.12 -3.07 15.06
C GLY A 107 -4.14 -2.43 14.12
N ILE A 108 -5.09 -3.20 13.60
CA ILE A 108 -6.02 -2.74 12.55
C ILE A 108 -7.24 -2.04 13.17
N ASP A 109 -7.03 -1.18 14.14
CA ASP A 109 -8.08 -0.28 14.61
C ASP A 109 -8.44 0.81 13.58
N TYR A 110 -7.64 0.90 12.50
CA TYR A 110 -7.76 1.93 11.46
C TYR A 110 -8.54 1.52 10.23
N VAL A 111 -8.92 0.27 10.10
CA VAL A 111 -9.77 -0.14 8.98
C VAL A 111 -11.19 0.28 9.27
N ASP A 112 -11.39 1.55 9.56
CA ASP A 112 -12.72 2.09 9.57
C ASP A 112 -13.16 2.35 8.13
N VAL A 113 -14.14 1.60 7.76
CA VAL A 113 -14.79 1.57 6.46
C VAL A 113 -15.39 2.90 6.06
N ALA A 114 -15.65 3.78 7.01
CA ALA A 114 -16.27 5.08 6.74
C ALA A 114 -15.45 5.92 5.75
N ALA A 115 -14.12 5.83 5.81
CA ALA A 115 -13.22 6.54 4.90
C ALA A 115 -13.14 5.94 3.50
N CYS A 116 -13.60 4.70 3.31
CA CYS A 116 -13.37 3.93 2.08
C CYS A 116 -14.58 3.85 1.16
N THR A 117 -15.72 4.41 1.57
CA THR A 117 -17.00 4.02 1.01
C THR A 117 -17.37 4.66 -0.32
N GLU A 118 -16.67 5.67 -0.76
CA GLU A 118 -17.00 6.38 -2.01
C GLU A 118 -16.09 5.99 -3.19
N PHE A 119 -14.95 5.36 -2.91
CA PHE A 119 -13.96 5.02 -3.93
C PHE A 119 -13.67 3.53 -3.98
N ARG A 120 -13.72 2.95 -5.18
CA ARG A 120 -13.48 1.51 -5.40
C ARG A 120 -12.11 1.07 -4.92
N TRP A 121 -11.08 1.85 -5.27
CA TRP A 121 -9.69 1.51 -4.97
C TRP A 121 -9.45 1.32 -3.46
N PRO A 122 -9.76 2.28 -2.57
CA PRO A 122 -9.63 2.09 -1.14
C PRO A 122 -10.47 0.93 -0.59
N ALA A 123 -11.70 0.74 -1.06
CA ALA A 123 -12.53 -0.37 -0.61
C ALA A 123 -11.88 -1.73 -0.87
N TYR A 124 -11.30 -1.92 -2.05
CA TYR A 124 -10.56 -3.14 -2.39
C TYR A 124 -9.30 -3.29 -1.54
N GLN A 125 -8.52 -2.24 -1.38
CA GLN A 125 -7.29 -2.25 -0.58
C GLN A 125 -7.59 -2.68 0.86
N TYR A 126 -8.58 -2.08 1.50
CA TYR A 126 -8.94 -2.45 2.89
C TYR A 126 -9.51 -3.86 2.99
N ARG A 127 -10.31 -4.31 2.03
CA ARG A 127 -10.78 -5.69 2.01
C ARG A 127 -9.62 -6.69 1.90
N LEU A 128 -8.61 -6.34 1.09
CA LEU A 128 -7.39 -7.14 0.94
C LEU A 128 -6.58 -7.16 2.24
N ILE A 129 -6.35 -6.00 2.85
CA ILE A 129 -5.61 -5.87 4.11
C ILE A 129 -6.29 -6.68 5.23
N ASN A 130 -7.60 -6.59 5.35
CA ASN A 130 -8.33 -7.42 6.31
C ASN A 130 -8.05 -8.91 6.11
N ALA A 131 -8.05 -9.38 4.86
CA ALA A 131 -7.77 -10.78 4.56
C ALA A 131 -6.31 -11.17 4.85
N LEU A 132 -5.35 -10.30 4.58
CA LEU A 132 -3.94 -10.56 4.86
C LEU A 132 -3.70 -10.72 6.37
N HIS A 133 -4.33 -9.90 7.19
CA HIS A 133 -4.16 -9.89 8.64
C HIS A 133 -5.19 -10.72 9.43
N ASP A 134 -6.02 -11.52 8.75
CA ASP A 134 -7.07 -12.36 9.35
C ASP A 134 -8.11 -11.56 10.17
N VAL A 135 -8.38 -10.33 9.75
CA VAL A 135 -9.40 -9.47 10.36
C VAL A 135 -10.71 -9.59 9.58
N ALA A 136 -11.80 -9.78 10.30
CA ALA A 136 -13.12 -9.84 9.68
C ALA A 136 -13.50 -8.46 9.12
N PRO A 137 -13.87 -8.37 7.82
CA PRO A 137 -14.36 -7.12 7.26
C PRO A 137 -15.75 -6.78 7.84
N THR A 138 -16.09 -5.50 7.85
CA THR A 138 -17.46 -5.10 8.15
C THR A 138 -18.41 -5.57 7.04
N GLU A 139 -19.68 -5.80 7.39
CA GLU A 139 -20.71 -6.18 6.42
C GLU A 139 -20.85 -5.14 5.30
N ARG A 140 -20.72 -3.86 5.65
CA ARG A 140 -20.77 -2.75 4.69
C ARG A 140 -19.63 -2.85 3.66
N LEU A 141 -18.38 -3.07 4.10
CA LEU A 141 -17.23 -3.23 3.20
C LEU A 141 -17.42 -4.44 2.30
N THR A 142 -17.88 -5.56 2.84
CA THR A 142 -18.13 -6.78 2.09
C THR A 142 -19.13 -6.54 0.96
N LYS A 143 -20.31 -5.97 1.28
CA LYS A 143 -21.34 -5.67 0.29
C LYS A 143 -20.89 -4.69 -0.78
N LEU A 144 -20.08 -3.69 -0.39
CA LEU A 144 -19.55 -2.69 -1.31
C LEU A 144 -18.60 -3.33 -2.33
N VAL A 145 -17.66 -4.13 -1.86
CA VAL A 145 -16.69 -4.83 -2.70
C VAL A 145 -17.37 -5.84 -3.63
N GLU A 146 -18.32 -6.62 -3.11
CA GLU A 146 -19.13 -7.55 -3.94
C GLU A 146 -19.89 -6.82 -5.03
N GLY A 147 -20.47 -5.66 -4.70
CA GLY A 147 -21.18 -4.83 -5.68
C GLY A 147 -20.29 -4.26 -6.78
N TYR A 148 -19.03 -3.96 -6.48
CA TYR A 148 -18.05 -3.53 -7.46
C TYR A 148 -17.58 -4.70 -8.34
N LEU A 149 -17.24 -5.84 -7.74
CA LEU A 149 -16.81 -7.03 -8.47
C LEU A 149 -17.90 -7.57 -9.40
N ALA A 150 -19.18 -7.47 -9.01
CA ALA A 150 -20.28 -7.88 -9.86
C ALA A 150 -20.39 -7.05 -11.16
N LYS A 151 -19.96 -5.80 -11.14
CA LYS A 151 -19.90 -4.94 -12.32
C LYS A 151 -18.70 -5.26 -13.21
N ASN A 152 -17.55 -5.54 -12.61
CA ASN A 152 -16.28 -5.93 -13.23
C ASN A 152 -15.93 -5.16 -14.52
N ASN A 153 -16.14 -3.84 -14.51
CA ASN A 153 -16.02 -2.99 -15.69
C ASN A 153 -14.81 -2.03 -15.64
N GLU A 154 -14.10 -1.99 -14.54
CA GLU A 154 -12.95 -1.11 -14.36
C GLU A 154 -11.67 -1.91 -14.07
N LEU A 155 -10.51 -1.31 -14.34
CA LEU A 155 -9.22 -1.95 -14.11
C LEU A 155 -9.00 -2.36 -12.63
N PRO A 156 -9.34 -1.53 -11.61
CA PRO A 156 -9.26 -1.96 -10.22
C PRO A 156 -10.05 -3.24 -9.92
N ASP A 157 -11.22 -3.41 -10.52
CA ASP A 157 -12.06 -4.60 -10.33
C ASP A 157 -11.31 -5.87 -10.75
N LYS A 158 -10.66 -5.83 -11.92
CA LYS A 158 -9.91 -6.98 -12.47
C LYS A 158 -8.69 -7.33 -11.61
N ILE A 159 -7.97 -6.31 -11.13
CA ILE A 159 -6.76 -6.49 -10.31
C ILE A 159 -7.13 -7.15 -8.98
N PHE A 160 -8.08 -6.55 -8.26
CA PHE A 160 -8.45 -7.06 -6.94
C PHE A 160 -9.26 -8.36 -7.01
N GLU A 161 -10.05 -8.58 -8.07
CA GLU A 161 -10.64 -9.88 -8.34
C GLU A 161 -9.55 -10.97 -8.39
N ALA A 162 -8.46 -10.72 -9.12
CA ALA A 162 -7.37 -11.68 -9.23
C ALA A 162 -6.69 -11.95 -7.86
N TYR A 163 -6.48 -10.92 -7.03
CA TYR A 163 -5.94 -11.10 -5.68
C TYR A 163 -6.91 -11.88 -4.76
N PHE A 164 -8.20 -11.56 -4.82
CA PHE A 164 -9.21 -12.27 -4.04
C PHE A 164 -9.38 -13.72 -4.49
N GLN A 165 -9.21 -14.03 -5.77
CA GLN A 165 -9.18 -15.40 -6.26
C GLN A 165 -7.98 -16.18 -5.73
N LEU A 166 -6.81 -15.55 -5.61
CA LEU A 166 -5.63 -16.16 -4.98
C LEU A 166 -5.87 -16.48 -3.49
N LEU A 167 -6.54 -15.58 -2.78
CA LEU A 167 -6.87 -15.75 -1.35
C LEU A 167 -8.08 -16.67 -1.10
N GLY A 168 -8.75 -17.17 -2.15
CA GLY A 168 -9.97 -17.96 -2.00
C GLY A 168 -11.20 -17.15 -1.58
N LEU A 169 -11.15 -15.83 -1.67
CA LEU A 169 -12.25 -14.92 -1.31
C LEU A 169 -13.22 -14.65 -2.47
N HIS A 170 -12.84 -15.03 -3.68
CA HIS A 170 -13.68 -14.93 -4.87
C HIS A 170 -13.56 -16.24 -5.68
N PRO A 171 -14.68 -16.75 -6.27
CA PRO A 171 -14.65 -18.01 -7.03
C PRO A 171 -13.71 -17.93 -8.22
N SER A 172 -12.99 -19.02 -8.49
CA SER A 172 -12.20 -19.17 -9.71
C SER A 172 -12.20 -20.63 -10.18
N LYS A 173 -12.29 -20.82 -11.48
CA LYS A 173 -12.11 -22.14 -12.11
C LYS A 173 -10.65 -22.42 -12.50
N LEU A 174 -9.78 -21.43 -12.37
CA LEU A 174 -8.37 -21.50 -12.70
C LEU A 174 -7.62 -22.23 -11.59
N ASP A 175 -6.58 -22.99 -11.96
CA ASP A 175 -5.62 -23.52 -10.99
C ASP A 175 -4.78 -22.39 -10.36
N MET A 176 -3.96 -22.73 -9.37
CA MET A 176 -3.19 -21.73 -8.63
C MET A 176 -2.15 -21.02 -9.50
N GLU A 177 -1.49 -21.74 -10.38
CA GLU A 177 -0.46 -21.19 -11.27
C GLU A 177 -1.04 -20.19 -12.26
N GLU A 178 -2.20 -20.52 -12.85
CA GLU A 178 -2.95 -19.65 -13.74
C GLU A 178 -3.45 -18.38 -13.01
N ARG A 179 -3.94 -18.52 -11.76
CA ARG A 179 -4.34 -17.36 -10.93
C ARG A 179 -3.16 -16.42 -10.69
N VAL A 180 -1.99 -16.95 -10.35
CA VAL A 180 -0.77 -16.13 -10.16
C VAL A 180 -0.38 -15.43 -11.45
N ARG A 181 -0.43 -16.12 -12.60
CA ARG A 181 -0.14 -15.55 -13.91
C ARG A 181 -1.11 -14.41 -14.25
N ARG A 182 -2.41 -14.62 -14.00
CA ARG A 182 -3.45 -13.61 -14.21
C ARG A 182 -3.20 -12.37 -13.32
N ALA A 183 -2.94 -12.56 -12.04
CA ALA A 183 -2.67 -11.45 -11.12
C ALA A 183 -1.48 -10.60 -11.57
N ARG A 184 -0.41 -11.25 -12.05
CA ARG A 184 0.75 -10.54 -12.61
C ARG A 184 0.42 -9.78 -13.90
N SER A 185 -0.34 -10.40 -14.80
CA SER A 185 -0.69 -9.74 -16.07
C SER A 185 -1.58 -8.52 -15.87
N THR A 186 -2.53 -8.57 -14.94
CA THR A 186 -3.38 -7.40 -14.62
C THR A 186 -2.59 -6.26 -14.00
N TRP A 187 -1.58 -6.55 -13.18
CA TRP A 187 -0.70 -5.53 -12.66
C TRP A 187 0.20 -4.91 -13.75
N VAL A 188 0.73 -5.73 -14.67
CA VAL A 188 1.50 -5.23 -15.81
C VAL A 188 0.66 -4.33 -16.70
N GLU A 189 -0.61 -4.67 -16.94
CA GLU A 189 -1.56 -3.85 -17.68
C GLU A 189 -1.75 -2.48 -17.00
N ARG A 190 -2.06 -2.48 -15.69
CA ARG A 190 -2.17 -1.25 -14.89
C ARG A 190 -0.92 -0.37 -15.02
N ARG A 191 0.26 -0.98 -14.89
CA ARG A 191 1.51 -0.24 -15.00
C ARG A 191 1.67 0.41 -16.37
N ARG A 192 1.28 -0.25 -17.44
CA ARG A 192 1.33 0.31 -18.80
C ARG A 192 0.37 1.49 -18.96
N GLU A 193 -0.81 1.40 -18.38
CA GLU A 193 -1.80 2.49 -18.44
C GLU A 193 -1.39 3.71 -17.58
N ALA A 194 -0.74 3.47 -16.45
CA ALA A 194 -0.39 4.52 -15.51
C ALA A 194 0.96 5.19 -15.76
N LEU A 195 1.81 4.61 -16.60
CA LEU A 195 3.14 5.16 -16.92
C LEU A 195 3.22 5.57 -18.38
N ALA A 196 3.78 6.76 -18.63
CA ALA A 196 4.22 7.15 -19.95
C ALA A 196 5.28 6.16 -20.49
N PRO A 197 5.53 6.14 -21.82
CA PRO A 197 6.55 5.25 -22.41
C PRO A 197 7.92 5.34 -21.74
N GLU A 198 8.27 6.52 -21.21
CA GLU A 198 9.54 6.75 -20.49
C GLU A 198 9.50 6.23 -19.04
N GLY A 199 8.44 5.54 -18.61
CA GLY A 199 8.29 5.01 -17.27
C GLY A 199 7.99 6.05 -16.19
N ARG A 200 7.55 7.25 -16.59
CA ARG A 200 7.08 8.30 -15.67
C ARG A 200 5.58 8.22 -15.48
N PRO A 201 5.02 8.54 -14.28
CA PRO A 201 3.59 8.67 -14.11
C PRO A 201 3.00 9.68 -15.09
N LEU A 202 1.89 9.33 -15.73
CA LEU A 202 1.08 10.24 -16.50
C LEU A 202 0.52 11.28 -15.57
N ASP A 203 0.32 12.41 -15.62
CA ASP A 203 -0.47 13.37 -14.80
C ASP A 203 0.14 13.91 -13.50
N GLY A 204 1.44 13.88 -13.31
CA GLY A 204 2.08 14.58 -12.18
C GLY A 204 1.56 14.17 -10.79
N HIS A 205 0.69 13.17 -10.71
CA HIS A 205 0.38 12.51 -9.46
C HIS A 205 1.66 11.87 -8.96
N GLY A 206 2.06 12.23 -7.77
CA GLY A 206 3.29 11.77 -7.15
C GLY A 206 3.49 10.28 -7.35
N VAL A 207 4.71 9.83 -7.31
CA VAL A 207 5.12 8.44 -7.57
C VAL A 207 4.10 7.50 -6.98
N MET A 208 3.34 6.82 -7.84
CA MET A 208 2.44 5.76 -7.40
C MET A 208 3.34 4.58 -7.04
N ASN A 209 3.71 4.51 -5.77
CA ASN A 209 4.76 3.62 -5.25
C ASN A 209 4.51 2.15 -5.59
N ASP A 210 3.25 1.76 -5.64
CA ASP A 210 2.81 0.43 -6.03
C ASP A 210 2.96 0.12 -7.53
N LEU A 211 3.29 1.09 -8.38
CA LEU A 211 3.61 0.84 -9.80
C LEU A 211 5.02 0.27 -10.02
N TYR A 212 5.92 0.44 -9.06
CA TYR A 212 7.28 -0.09 -9.19
C TYR A 212 7.42 -1.51 -8.69
N VAL A 213 6.72 -1.82 -7.60
CA VAL A 213 6.65 -3.16 -7.01
C VAL A 213 5.21 -3.40 -6.58
N ASP A 214 4.63 -4.52 -7.01
CA ASP A 214 3.30 -4.92 -6.55
C ASP A 214 3.36 -5.48 -5.13
N ILE A 215 3.36 -4.58 -4.16
CA ILE A 215 3.43 -4.94 -2.73
C ILE A 215 2.21 -5.76 -2.29
N TYR A 216 1.04 -5.51 -2.88
CA TYR A 216 -0.17 -6.27 -2.57
C TYR A 216 -0.07 -7.70 -3.07
N LEU A 217 0.37 -7.92 -4.32
CA LEU A 217 0.60 -9.26 -4.83
C LEU A 217 1.67 -9.99 -4.04
N ALA A 218 2.76 -9.31 -3.66
CA ALA A 218 3.79 -9.89 -2.82
C ALA A 218 3.22 -10.38 -1.47
N ALA A 219 2.41 -9.56 -0.82
CA ALA A 219 1.75 -9.91 0.44
C ALA A 219 0.76 -11.09 0.26
N VAL A 220 -0.01 -11.11 -0.83
CA VAL A 220 -0.92 -12.21 -1.17
C VAL A 220 -0.15 -13.51 -1.39
N LEU A 221 0.93 -13.49 -2.17
CA LEU A 221 1.75 -14.67 -2.44
C LEU A 221 2.39 -15.20 -1.16
N LYS A 222 2.86 -14.33 -0.27
CA LYS A 222 3.34 -14.71 1.06
C LYS A 222 2.23 -15.36 1.89
N LYS A 223 1.03 -14.78 1.90
CA LYS A 223 -0.13 -15.29 2.67
C LYS A 223 -0.51 -16.71 2.27
N ILE A 224 -0.49 -17.03 0.97
CA ILE A 224 -0.84 -18.37 0.46
C ILE A 224 0.35 -19.35 0.44
N GLY A 225 1.53 -18.95 0.95
CA GLY A 225 2.73 -19.79 0.95
C GLY A 225 3.27 -20.12 -0.44
N TRP A 226 3.02 -19.26 -1.44
CA TRP A 226 3.48 -19.49 -2.80
C TRP A 226 4.99 -19.30 -2.91
N VAL A 227 5.72 -20.40 -3.12
CA VAL A 227 7.19 -20.46 -3.22
C VAL A 227 7.60 -20.69 -4.67
N GLY A 228 7.27 -19.80 -5.57
CA GLY A 228 7.70 -19.88 -6.98
C GLY A 228 9.08 -19.23 -7.19
N HIS A 229 9.80 -19.64 -8.23
CA HIS A 229 11.15 -19.14 -8.58
C HIS A 229 11.29 -17.61 -8.70
N THR A 230 10.19 -16.91 -8.86
CA THR A 230 10.12 -15.44 -8.90
C THR A 230 9.87 -14.78 -7.55
N VAL A 231 9.57 -15.56 -6.51
CA VAL A 231 9.39 -15.06 -5.14
C VAL A 231 10.73 -14.92 -4.42
N HIS A 232 11.82 -15.53 -4.92
CA HIS A 232 13.15 -15.38 -4.32
C HIS A 232 13.66 -13.93 -4.25
N ALA A 233 13.22 -13.06 -5.18
CA ALA A 233 13.47 -11.61 -5.06
C ALA A 233 12.53 -10.92 -4.03
N TRP A 234 11.53 -11.64 -3.52
CA TRP A 234 10.44 -11.14 -2.70
C TRP A 234 10.34 -11.86 -1.35
N THR A 235 11.08 -12.94 -1.17
CA THR A 235 11.12 -13.64 0.11
C THR A 235 12.13 -12.99 1.03
N TRP A 236 11.58 -12.41 2.03
CA TRP A 236 12.27 -12.06 3.26
C TRP A 236 12.59 -13.37 3.98
N GLY A 237 13.79 -13.88 3.76
CA GLY A 237 14.33 -14.95 4.58
C GLY A 237 14.60 -14.49 6.01
#